data_44acc37ac44bbf4c5d176f6aed808cce
#
_entry.id   44acc37ac44bbf4c5d176f6aed808cce
#
_cell.length_a   1.000
_cell.length_b   1.000
_cell.length_c   1.000
_cell.angle_alpha   90.00
_cell.angle_beta   90.00
_cell.angle_gamma   90.00
#
_symmetry.space_group_name_H-M   'P 1'
#
loop_
_entity.id
_entity.type
_entity.pdbx_description
1 polymer ?
#
loop_
_entity_poly.entity_id
_entity_poly.type
_entity_poly.pdbx_seq_one_letter_code
_entity_poly.pdbx_strand_id
1 'polypeptide(L)'
;MNFDSLNLNTDLLKGVYLYGFNQPSKIQIQGISSINTGKDCLLQSQSGTGKTATYLLGVINRLDFTDKSHQGIIITPTRELADQVCHVATELSKHTSCKIVKCVGGTDLNENRQDLKTATIIIGTVGRIYHMMNEKKINVHKLKFIVLDEADDLLSDGICEKIQYFFDKIPAGIQVVLISATMSINVFNLSKKCMHDPIKILLKNNEIVVELISQFYVDIETEDLKFDTLLDLYNIISTSQTIIFCNTIRKVEWLEQNLKQNNFPITVIHSNMTQGERDTVIKEFRDGKTRILLTTDLLSRGIDIPQVNMVINYDLPPNKETYIHRIGRCGRFDKKGVAITMVKMLDQSDIKIFSKMKHFYGMDIQEMPASIDKYL
;
A
#
# COMPACT_ATOMS: atom_id res chain seq x y z
N MET A 1 5.30 13.31 22.66
CA MET A 1 4.03 13.87 22.20
C MET A 1 3.08 12.70 22.09
N ASN A 2 1.85 12.81 22.60
CA ASN A 2 0.84 11.74 22.54
C ASN A 2 -0.33 12.17 21.61
N PHE A 3 -1.28 11.26 21.33
CA PHE A 3 -2.42 11.56 20.47
C PHE A 3 -3.36 12.64 21.05
N ASP A 4 -3.39 12.83 22.38
CA ASP A 4 -4.19 13.86 23.03
C ASP A 4 -3.80 15.27 22.58
N SER A 5 -2.54 15.48 22.23
CA SER A 5 -2.02 16.76 21.77
C SER A 5 -2.37 17.10 20.31
N LEU A 6 -3.04 16.21 19.57
CA LEU A 6 -3.35 16.38 18.15
C LEU A 6 -4.76 16.96 17.88
N ASN A 7 -5.46 17.41 18.93
CA ASN A 7 -6.82 18.01 18.84
C ASN A 7 -7.82 17.10 18.12
N LEU A 8 -7.78 15.78 18.40
CA LEU A 8 -8.75 14.83 17.89
C LEU A 8 -10.06 14.89 18.70
N ASN A 9 -11.18 14.63 18.03
CA ASN A 9 -12.47 14.44 18.67
C ASN A 9 -12.37 13.32 19.73
N THR A 10 -13.02 13.51 20.88
CA THR A 10 -12.92 12.58 22.03
C THR A 10 -13.30 11.14 21.67
N ASP A 11 -14.34 10.94 20.84
CA ASP A 11 -14.77 9.60 20.45
C ASP A 11 -13.83 8.97 19.43
N LEU A 12 -13.23 9.77 18.55
CA LEU A 12 -12.17 9.30 17.66
C LEU A 12 -10.92 8.92 18.45
N LEU A 13 -10.56 9.71 19.47
CA LEU A 13 -9.40 9.43 20.35
C LEU A 13 -9.58 8.12 21.13
N LYS A 14 -10.81 7.80 21.59
CA LYS A 14 -11.11 6.48 22.17
C LYS A 14 -10.82 5.35 21.18
N GLY A 15 -11.23 5.52 19.91
CA GLY A 15 -10.93 4.55 18.85
C GLY A 15 -9.44 4.34 18.66
N VAL A 16 -8.63 5.42 18.68
CA VAL A 16 -7.17 5.37 18.58
C VAL A 16 -6.55 4.46 19.63
N TYR A 17 -6.89 4.69 20.90
CA TYR A 17 -6.32 3.91 22.01
C TYR A 17 -6.82 2.46 22.04
N LEU A 18 -8.10 2.23 21.71
CA LEU A 18 -8.64 0.87 21.64
C LEU A 18 -8.09 0.07 20.45
N TYR A 19 -7.70 0.74 19.38
CA TYR A 19 -6.99 0.10 18.26
C TYR A 19 -5.55 -0.31 18.63
N GLY A 20 -5.01 0.20 19.75
CA GLY A 20 -3.68 -0.12 20.26
C GLY A 20 -2.59 0.90 19.91
N PHE A 21 -2.96 2.07 19.38
CA PHE A 21 -1.98 3.14 19.16
C PHE A 21 -1.66 3.86 20.47
N ASN A 22 -0.38 3.86 20.87
CA ASN A 22 0.08 4.49 22.10
C ASN A 22 0.72 5.86 21.85
N GLN A 23 1.63 5.93 20.88
CA GLN A 23 2.34 7.16 20.54
C GLN A 23 2.31 7.39 19.03
N PRO A 24 2.07 8.64 18.59
CA PRO A 24 2.07 8.96 17.17
C PRO A 24 3.48 9.00 16.59
N SER A 25 3.66 8.46 15.39
CA SER A 25 4.88 8.60 14.60
C SER A 25 5.08 10.04 14.10
N LYS A 26 6.27 10.37 13.59
CA LYS A 26 6.56 11.72 13.04
C LYS A 26 5.57 12.12 11.95
N ILE A 27 5.27 11.20 11.01
CA ILE A 27 4.32 11.47 9.94
C ILE A 27 2.89 11.66 10.46
N GLN A 28 2.51 10.94 11.51
CA GLN A 28 1.19 11.09 12.13
C GLN A 28 1.08 12.46 12.82
N ILE A 29 2.09 12.90 13.55
CA ILE A 29 2.09 14.23 14.19
C ILE A 29 1.92 15.34 13.16
N GLN A 30 2.76 15.35 12.13
CA GLN A 30 2.75 16.39 11.11
C GLN A 30 1.54 16.29 10.19
N GLY A 31 1.23 15.08 9.72
CA GLY A 31 0.15 14.84 8.76
C GLY A 31 -1.24 15.09 9.33
N ILE A 32 -1.54 14.57 10.55
CA ILE A 32 -2.84 14.82 11.20
C ILE A 32 -3.04 16.32 11.43
N SER A 33 -2.03 17.00 11.98
CA SER A 33 -2.10 18.44 12.22
C SER A 33 -2.31 19.23 10.92
N SER A 34 -1.63 18.85 9.83
CA SER A 34 -1.78 19.51 8.52
C SER A 34 -3.16 19.28 7.91
N ILE A 35 -3.66 18.03 7.92
CA ILE A 35 -4.98 17.69 7.38
C ILE A 35 -6.10 18.40 8.18
N ASN A 36 -5.95 18.52 9.50
CA ASN A 36 -6.91 19.22 10.34
C ASN A 36 -7.07 20.72 10.00
N THR A 37 -6.08 21.34 9.33
CA THR A 37 -6.19 22.73 8.86
C THR A 37 -7.22 22.91 7.75
N GLY A 38 -7.59 21.85 7.04
CA GLY A 38 -8.47 21.90 5.87
C GLY A 38 -7.75 22.25 4.56
N LYS A 39 -6.48 22.56 4.58
CA LYS A 39 -5.68 22.76 3.36
C LYS A 39 -5.38 21.45 2.67
N ASP A 40 -5.16 21.51 1.37
CA ASP A 40 -4.66 20.37 0.61
C ASP A 40 -3.32 19.88 1.18
N CYS A 41 -3.11 18.57 1.15
CA CYS A 41 -1.91 17.96 1.72
C CYS A 41 -1.27 16.96 0.75
N LEU A 42 0.02 17.14 0.46
CA LEU A 42 0.84 16.19 -0.27
C LEU A 42 1.81 15.52 0.72
N LEU A 43 1.56 14.24 1.03
CA LEU A 43 2.27 13.51 2.06
C LEU A 43 3.10 12.38 1.46
N GLN A 44 4.41 12.42 1.70
CA GLN A 44 5.31 11.31 1.39
C GLN A 44 5.78 10.63 2.66
N SER A 45 5.63 9.32 2.71
CA SER A 45 6.12 8.54 3.84
C SER A 45 6.39 7.10 3.43
N GLN A 46 7.35 6.47 4.08
CA GLN A 46 7.69 5.06 3.88
C GLN A 46 6.51 4.13 4.19
N SER A 47 6.54 2.90 3.65
CA SER A 47 5.62 1.85 4.05
C SER A 47 5.80 1.51 5.54
N GLY A 48 4.71 1.18 6.25
CA GLY A 48 4.77 0.79 7.66
C GLY A 48 4.88 1.94 8.67
N THR A 49 4.97 3.20 8.25
CA THR A 49 5.11 4.36 9.16
C THR A 49 3.78 4.87 9.73
N GLY A 50 2.65 4.28 9.34
CA GLY A 50 1.32 4.66 9.80
C GLY A 50 0.60 5.68 8.89
N LYS A 51 0.93 5.75 7.59
CA LYS A 51 0.26 6.63 6.60
C LYS A 51 -1.26 6.53 6.66
N THR A 52 -1.79 5.30 6.65
CA THR A 52 -3.25 5.06 6.65
C THR A 52 -3.92 5.70 7.85
N ALA A 53 -3.41 5.46 9.05
CA ALA A 53 -3.93 6.10 10.26
C ALA A 53 -3.77 7.63 10.22
N THR A 54 -2.67 8.14 9.62
CA THR A 54 -2.44 9.59 9.51
C THR A 54 -3.58 10.29 8.80
N TYR A 55 -3.89 9.86 7.57
CA TYR A 55 -4.94 10.55 6.83
C TYR A 55 -6.34 10.22 7.37
N LEU A 56 -6.61 8.98 7.80
CA LEU A 56 -7.90 8.62 8.38
C LEU A 56 -8.22 9.48 9.61
N LEU A 57 -7.30 9.60 10.55
CA LEU A 57 -7.51 10.41 11.75
C LEU A 57 -7.71 11.89 11.39
N GLY A 58 -6.92 12.43 10.48
CA GLY A 58 -7.07 13.81 10.05
C GLY A 58 -8.42 14.09 9.37
N VAL A 59 -8.85 13.24 8.40
CA VAL A 59 -10.09 13.50 7.66
C VAL A 59 -11.34 13.15 8.46
N ILE A 60 -11.34 12.06 9.28
CA ILE A 60 -12.48 11.70 10.13
C ILE A 60 -12.71 12.78 11.20
N ASN A 61 -11.64 13.35 11.73
CA ASN A 61 -11.74 14.42 12.73
C ASN A 61 -12.48 15.67 12.22
N ARG A 62 -12.53 15.86 10.90
CA ARG A 62 -13.17 17.01 10.25
C ARG A 62 -14.62 16.77 9.82
N LEU A 63 -15.14 15.56 10.05
CA LEU A 63 -16.53 15.24 9.71
C LEU A 63 -17.52 15.99 10.61
N ASP A 64 -18.66 16.29 10.02
CA ASP A 64 -19.85 16.64 10.79
C ASP A 64 -20.64 15.36 11.07
N PHE A 65 -20.55 14.87 12.28
CA PHE A 65 -21.22 13.63 12.69
C PHE A 65 -22.74 13.73 12.78
N THR A 66 -23.32 14.92 12.65
CA THR A 66 -24.76 15.16 12.58
C THR A 66 -25.31 15.07 11.15
N ASP A 67 -24.46 15.36 10.15
CA ASP A 67 -24.80 15.25 8.72
C ASP A 67 -24.55 13.82 8.21
N LYS A 68 -25.60 13.14 7.76
CA LYS A 68 -25.55 11.78 7.22
C LYS A 68 -25.28 11.71 5.71
N SER A 69 -24.93 12.83 5.09
CA SER A 69 -24.56 12.86 3.67
C SER A 69 -23.17 12.26 3.42
N HIS A 70 -22.84 12.04 2.15
CA HIS A 70 -21.49 11.67 1.76
C HIS A 70 -20.54 12.85 2.01
N GLN A 71 -19.61 12.71 2.95
CA GLN A 71 -18.67 13.78 3.31
C GLN A 71 -17.24 13.51 2.83
N GLY A 72 -16.91 12.27 2.48
CA GLY A 72 -15.56 11.93 2.04
C GLY A 72 -15.47 10.76 1.09
N ILE A 73 -14.45 10.81 0.22
CA ILE A 73 -14.08 9.70 -0.67
C ILE A 73 -12.61 9.40 -0.46
N ILE A 74 -12.28 8.11 -0.31
CA ILE A 74 -10.91 7.61 -0.25
C ILE A 74 -10.73 6.62 -1.39
N ILE A 75 -9.78 6.90 -2.27
CA ILE A 75 -9.49 6.10 -3.46
C ILE A 75 -8.19 5.35 -3.26
N THR A 76 -8.23 4.04 -3.49
CA THR A 76 -7.08 3.15 -3.41
C THR A 76 -6.87 2.43 -4.74
N PRO A 77 -5.63 2.02 -5.08
CA PRO A 77 -5.36 1.32 -6.34
C PRO A 77 -5.93 -0.10 -6.41
N THR A 78 -5.97 -0.82 -5.28
CA THR A 78 -6.38 -2.22 -5.21
C THR A 78 -7.53 -2.44 -4.25
N ARG A 79 -8.25 -3.57 -4.43
CA ARG A 79 -9.36 -3.98 -3.56
C ARG A 79 -8.86 -4.35 -2.16
N GLU A 80 -7.73 -5.02 -2.11
CA GLU A 80 -7.07 -5.46 -0.89
C GLU A 80 -6.69 -4.26 -0.01
N LEU A 81 -6.15 -3.20 -0.61
CA LEU A 81 -5.86 -1.97 0.13
C LEU A 81 -7.16 -1.28 0.58
N ALA A 82 -8.20 -1.27 -0.27
CA ALA A 82 -9.50 -0.74 0.13
C ALA A 82 -10.08 -1.49 1.35
N ASP A 83 -9.99 -2.83 1.36
CA ASP A 83 -10.44 -3.65 2.48
C ASP A 83 -9.69 -3.31 3.78
N GLN A 84 -8.36 -3.20 3.69
CA GLN A 84 -7.54 -2.82 4.84
C GLN A 84 -7.88 -1.41 5.35
N VAL A 85 -8.00 -0.43 4.45
CA VAL A 85 -8.35 0.95 4.81
C VAL A 85 -9.75 1.01 5.43
N CYS A 86 -10.73 0.27 4.88
CA CYS A 86 -12.08 0.15 5.46
C CYS A 86 -12.03 -0.42 6.88
N HIS A 87 -11.27 -1.49 7.09
CA HIS A 87 -11.12 -2.10 8.42
C HIS A 87 -10.56 -1.10 9.43
N VAL A 88 -9.43 -0.46 9.10
CA VAL A 88 -8.80 0.54 9.98
C VAL A 88 -9.74 1.72 10.23
N ALA A 89 -10.40 2.24 9.19
CA ALA A 89 -11.34 3.35 9.31
C ALA A 89 -12.52 3.00 10.23
N THR A 90 -13.07 1.79 10.10
CA THR A 90 -14.18 1.30 10.92
C THR A 90 -13.79 1.18 12.39
N GLU A 91 -12.64 0.58 12.67
CA GLU A 91 -12.16 0.42 14.05
C GLU A 91 -11.82 1.78 14.69
N LEU A 92 -11.14 2.68 13.98
CA LEU A 92 -10.83 4.02 14.49
C LEU A 92 -12.09 4.86 14.75
N SER A 93 -13.12 4.73 13.90
CA SER A 93 -14.36 5.52 14.00
C SER A 93 -15.47 4.85 14.81
N LYS A 94 -15.20 3.71 15.44
CA LYS A 94 -16.21 2.85 16.11
C LYS A 94 -17.07 3.54 17.17
N HIS A 95 -16.54 4.56 17.82
CA HIS A 95 -17.25 5.34 18.84
C HIS A 95 -17.90 6.62 18.28
N THR A 96 -17.78 6.84 16.97
CA THR A 96 -18.43 7.96 16.27
C THR A 96 -19.66 7.47 15.50
N SER A 97 -20.48 8.38 14.98
CA SER A 97 -21.58 8.04 14.07
C SER A 97 -21.17 7.95 12.60
N CYS A 98 -19.86 7.89 12.31
CA CYS A 98 -19.34 7.78 10.95
C CYS A 98 -19.66 6.42 10.34
N LYS A 99 -20.30 6.41 9.16
CA LYS A 99 -20.61 5.20 8.41
C LYS A 99 -19.59 5.02 7.28
N ILE A 100 -18.77 4.01 7.40
CA ILE A 100 -17.78 3.64 6.37
C ILE A 100 -18.43 2.63 5.41
N VAL A 101 -18.33 2.87 4.10
CA VAL A 101 -18.84 1.97 3.08
C VAL A 101 -17.76 1.65 2.07
N LYS A 102 -17.56 0.35 1.83
CA LYS A 102 -16.64 -0.18 0.83
C LYS A 102 -17.25 -0.13 -0.57
N CYS A 103 -16.50 0.37 -1.55
CA CYS A 103 -16.93 0.55 -2.94
C CYS A 103 -15.89 -0.02 -3.91
N VAL A 104 -15.87 -1.37 -4.08
CA VAL A 104 -14.88 -2.09 -4.89
C VAL A 104 -15.54 -2.98 -5.95
N GLY A 105 -14.83 -3.23 -7.05
CA GLY A 105 -15.28 -4.17 -8.07
C GLY A 105 -15.31 -5.62 -7.56
N GLY A 106 -16.14 -6.47 -8.18
CA GLY A 106 -16.26 -7.89 -7.80
C GLY A 106 -17.22 -8.17 -6.64
N THR A 107 -17.82 -7.14 -6.02
CA THR A 107 -18.92 -7.26 -5.06
C THR A 107 -20.27 -7.04 -5.77
N ASP A 108 -21.36 -7.47 -5.13
CA ASP A 108 -22.71 -7.26 -5.66
C ASP A 108 -23.01 -5.76 -5.85
N LEU A 109 -23.57 -5.42 -7.01
CA LEU A 109 -23.86 -4.04 -7.36
C LEU A 109 -25.05 -3.48 -6.58
N ASN A 110 -26.09 -4.31 -6.33
CA ASN A 110 -27.31 -3.86 -5.67
C ASN A 110 -27.06 -3.65 -4.17
N GLU A 111 -26.31 -4.55 -3.55
CA GLU A 111 -25.87 -4.40 -2.16
C GLU A 111 -25.07 -3.11 -2.02
N ASN A 112 -24.08 -2.89 -2.88
CA ASN A 112 -23.25 -1.70 -2.86
C ASN A 112 -24.08 -0.40 -3.06
N ARG A 113 -25.10 -0.41 -3.93
CA ARG A 113 -26.04 0.71 -4.13
C ARG A 113 -26.87 1.02 -2.86
N GLN A 114 -27.25 -0.02 -2.10
CA GLN A 114 -28.00 0.17 -0.84
C GLN A 114 -27.12 0.72 0.26
N ASP A 115 -25.91 0.18 0.41
CA ASP A 115 -24.94 0.62 1.44
C ASP A 115 -24.55 2.09 1.24
N LEU A 116 -24.35 2.50 -0.02
CA LEU A 116 -24.02 3.89 -0.34
C LEU A 116 -25.08 4.90 0.14
N LYS A 117 -26.34 4.52 0.30
CA LYS A 117 -27.39 5.45 0.78
C LYS A 117 -27.12 5.99 2.20
N THR A 118 -26.35 5.29 2.98
CA THR A 118 -26.07 5.65 4.38
C THR A 118 -24.60 6.01 4.63
N ALA A 119 -23.78 6.02 3.58
CA ALA A 119 -22.34 6.24 3.70
C ALA A 119 -22.02 7.67 4.13
N THR A 120 -21.16 7.84 5.12
CA THR A 120 -20.48 9.11 5.42
C THR A 120 -19.17 9.20 4.67
N ILE A 121 -18.37 8.12 4.71
CA ILE A 121 -17.13 7.98 3.95
C ILE A 121 -17.24 6.78 3.01
N ILE A 122 -16.83 6.96 1.77
CA ILE A 122 -16.78 5.93 0.74
C ILE A 122 -15.32 5.60 0.49
N ILE A 123 -14.95 4.34 0.67
CA ILE A 123 -13.57 3.85 0.44
C ILE A 123 -13.61 2.81 -0.67
N GLY A 124 -12.78 2.97 -1.70
CA GLY A 124 -12.81 2.00 -2.77
C GLY A 124 -11.84 2.23 -3.90
N THR A 125 -12.03 1.44 -4.97
CA THR A 125 -11.19 1.51 -6.16
C THR A 125 -11.79 2.41 -7.22
N VAL A 126 -10.93 3.06 -8.01
CA VAL A 126 -11.29 4.03 -9.06
C VAL A 126 -12.44 3.55 -9.94
N GLY A 127 -12.37 2.30 -10.45
CA GLY A 127 -13.35 1.79 -11.41
C GLY A 127 -14.77 1.71 -10.85
N ARG A 128 -14.94 1.22 -9.62
CA ARG A 128 -16.26 1.07 -8.99
C ARG A 128 -16.80 2.43 -8.51
N ILE A 129 -16.00 3.29 -7.93
CA ILE A 129 -16.42 4.63 -7.51
C ILE A 129 -16.85 5.43 -8.75
N TYR A 130 -16.05 5.41 -9.83
CA TYR A 130 -16.41 6.02 -11.11
C TYR A 130 -17.80 5.55 -11.62
N HIS A 131 -18.04 4.23 -11.60
CA HIS A 131 -19.32 3.65 -11.98
C HIS A 131 -20.48 4.18 -11.12
N MET A 132 -20.32 4.19 -9.77
CA MET A 132 -21.35 4.67 -8.86
C MET A 132 -21.60 6.18 -8.97
N MET A 133 -20.58 6.97 -9.31
CA MET A 133 -20.75 8.41 -9.61
C MET A 133 -21.54 8.62 -10.89
N ASN A 134 -21.26 7.88 -11.95
CA ASN A 134 -22.02 7.95 -13.20
C ASN A 134 -23.48 7.56 -13.03
N GLU A 135 -23.76 6.58 -12.17
CA GLU A 135 -25.12 6.20 -11.78
C GLU A 135 -25.78 7.19 -10.81
N LYS A 136 -25.11 8.28 -10.43
CA LYS A 136 -25.57 9.28 -9.44
C LYS A 136 -25.93 8.67 -8.07
N LYS A 137 -25.24 7.57 -7.68
CA LYS A 137 -25.39 6.93 -6.37
C LYS A 137 -24.50 7.58 -5.33
N ILE A 138 -23.48 8.33 -5.73
CA ILE A 138 -22.62 9.12 -4.87
C ILE A 138 -22.99 10.59 -5.04
N ASN A 139 -23.44 11.21 -3.95
CA ASN A 139 -23.70 12.63 -3.94
C ASN A 139 -22.41 13.38 -3.57
N VAL A 140 -21.90 14.14 -4.52
CA VAL A 140 -20.62 14.88 -4.37
C VAL A 140 -20.76 16.28 -3.75
N HIS A 141 -22.00 16.82 -3.63
CA HIS A 141 -22.22 18.22 -3.26
C HIS A 141 -21.87 18.55 -1.80
N LYS A 142 -21.83 17.54 -0.93
CA LYS A 142 -21.50 17.68 0.50
C LYS A 142 -20.11 17.15 0.86
N LEU A 143 -19.32 16.76 -0.15
CA LEU A 143 -17.96 16.29 0.09
C LEU A 143 -17.11 17.38 0.73
N LYS A 144 -16.38 17.00 1.76
CA LYS A 144 -15.40 17.83 2.47
C LYS A 144 -13.97 17.52 2.04
N PHE A 145 -13.74 16.26 1.66
CA PHE A 145 -12.40 15.82 1.26
C PHE A 145 -12.43 14.68 0.23
N ILE A 146 -11.33 14.55 -0.48
CA ILE A 146 -10.95 13.39 -1.27
C ILE A 146 -9.52 12.98 -0.90
N VAL A 147 -9.29 11.69 -0.68
CA VAL A 147 -7.96 11.13 -0.41
C VAL A 147 -7.58 10.20 -1.54
N LEU A 148 -6.37 10.36 -2.07
CA LEU A 148 -5.76 9.40 -2.99
C LEU A 148 -4.62 8.70 -2.25
N ASP A 149 -4.81 7.43 -1.90
CA ASP A 149 -3.79 6.61 -1.25
C ASP A 149 -2.98 5.85 -2.29
N GLU A 150 -1.67 5.70 -2.07
CA GLU A 150 -0.69 5.18 -3.04
C GLU A 150 -0.86 5.88 -4.41
N ALA A 151 -0.77 7.21 -4.38
CA ALA A 151 -1.06 8.06 -5.54
C ALA A 151 -0.16 7.78 -6.75
N ASP A 152 1.08 7.32 -6.53
CA ASP A 152 2.00 6.90 -7.59
C ASP A 152 1.48 5.69 -8.39
N ASP A 153 0.72 4.79 -7.75
CA ASP A 153 0.09 3.66 -8.40
C ASP A 153 -1.23 4.03 -9.08
N LEU A 154 -2.02 4.87 -8.44
CA LEU A 154 -3.26 5.39 -9.00
C LEU A 154 -3.03 6.19 -10.31
N LEU A 155 -1.82 6.66 -10.53
CA LEU A 155 -1.43 7.44 -11.72
C LEU A 155 -0.68 6.60 -12.76
N SER A 156 -0.67 5.28 -12.60
CA SER A 156 -0.21 4.37 -13.65
C SER A 156 -1.15 4.39 -14.87
N ASP A 157 -0.65 3.88 -15.99
CA ASP A 157 -1.34 3.94 -17.29
C ASP A 157 -2.79 3.43 -17.23
N GLY A 158 -3.70 4.19 -17.86
CA GLY A 158 -5.13 3.85 -18.02
C GLY A 158 -6.05 4.26 -16.85
N ILE A 159 -5.52 4.75 -15.73
CA ILE A 159 -6.34 5.21 -14.59
C ILE A 159 -6.42 6.75 -14.53
N CYS A 160 -5.42 7.44 -15.06
CA CYS A 160 -5.33 8.90 -15.01
C CYS A 160 -6.59 9.63 -15.51
N GLU A 161 -7.20 9.16 -16.62
CA GLU A 161 -8.42 9.77 -17.17
C GLU A 161 -9.60 9.69 -16.19
N LYS A 162 -9.75 8.55 -15.50
CA LYS A 162 -10.81 8.39 -14.49
C LYS A 162 -10.57 9.28 -13.28
N ILE A 163 -9.33 9.42 -12.84
CA ILE A 163 -8.96 10.34 -11.75
C ILE A 163 -9.26 11.79 -12.17
N GLN A 164 -8.91 12.18 -13.40
CA GLN A 164 -9.25 13.50 -13.91
C GLN A 164 -10.77 13.74 -13.90
N TYR A 165 -11.56 12.77 -14.37
CA TYR A 165 -13.03 12.84 -14.33
C TYR A 165 -13.57 13.08 -12.90
N PHE A 166 -12.95 12.48 -11.87
CA PHE A 166 -13.33 12.76 -10.48
C PHE A 166 -13.20 14.24 -10.17
N PHE A 167 -12.01 14.82 -10.46
CA PHE A 167 -11.75 16.22 -10.15
C PHE A 167 -12.64 17.18 -10.94
N ASP A 168 -13.09 16.78 -12.15
CA ASP A 168 -14.03 17.56 -12.96
C ASP A 168 -15.47 17.57 -12.40
N LYS A 169 -15.82 16.58 -11.56
CA LYS A 169 -17.19 16.38 -11.03
C LYS A 169 -17.36 16.80 -9.57
N ILE A 170 -16.28 16.89 -8.82
CA ILE A 170 -16.34 17.30 -7.41
C ILE A 170 -16.42 18.83 -7.29
N PRO A 171 -17.07 19.36 -6.22
CA PRO A 171 -17.12 20.79 -5.98
C PRO A 171 -15.72 21.41 -5.81
N ALA A 172 -15.54 22.63 -6.24
CA ALA A 172 -14.35 23.40 -5.92
C ALA A 172 -14.25 23.64 -4.41
N GLY A 173 -13.00 23.66 -3.90
CA GLY A 173 -12.74 23.99 -2.49
C GLY A 173 -12.86 22.82 -1.51
N ILE A 174 -13.07 21.57 -1.97
CA ILE A 174 -12.89 20.41 -1.11
C ILE A 174 -11.40 20.16 -0.87
N GLN A 175 -11.05 19.63 0.29
CA GLN A 175 -9.69 19.27 0.62
C GLN A 175 -9.23 18.06 -0.18
N VAL A 176 -8.07 18.15 -0.82
CA VAL A 176 -7.40 17.04 -1.51
C VAL A 176 -6.21 16.57 -0.68
N VAL A 177 -6.14 15.27 -0.40
CA VAL A 177 -5.01 14.67 0.31
C VAL A 177 -4.40 13.60 -0.57
N LEU A 178 -3.16 13.82 -1.03
CA LEU A 178 -2.39 12.84 -1.79
C LEU A 178 -1.37 12.19 -0.88
N ILE A 179 -1.38 10.85 -0.82
CA ILE A 179 -0.43 10.06 -0.04
C ILE A 179 0.31 9.11 -0.98
N SER A 180 1.63 9.07 -0.89
CA SER A 180 2.45 8.17 -1.67
C SER A 180 3.74 7.78 -0.93
N ALA A 181 4.28 6.61 -1.24
CA ALA A 181 5.62 6.24 -0.80
C ALA A 181 6.69 6.91 -1.70
N THR A 182 6.38 7.10 -2.97
CA THR A 182 7.30 7.70 -3.94
C THR A 182 6.68 8.94 -4.59
N MET A 183 7.51 9.95 -4.88
CA MET A 183 7.07 11.19 -5.55
C MET A 183 7.48 11.17 -7.02
N SER A 184 6.72 10.42 -7.83
CA SER A 184 6.90 10.41 -9.27
C SER A 184 6.49 11.73 -9.91
N ILE A 185 6.96 11.97 -11.16
CA ILE A 185 6.58 13.16 -11.91
C ILE A 185 5.06 13.25 -12.13
N ASN A 186 4.39 12.11 -12.25
CA ASN A 186 2.94 12.03 -12.40
C ASN A 186 2.21 12.52 -11.16
N VAL A 187 2.69 12.15 -9.96
CA VAL A 187 2.15 12.64 -8.67
C VAL A 187 2.29 14.15 -8.56
N PHE A 188 3.47 14.71 -8.89
CA PHE A 188 3.65 16.15 -8.90
C PHE A 188 2.78 16.86 -9.94
N ASN A 189 2.63 16.29 -11.13
CA ASN A 189 1.78 16.87 -12.17
C ASN A 189 0.30 16.86 -11.75
N LEU A 190 -0.18 15.77 -11.15
CA LEU A 190 -1.53 15.72 -10.60
C LEU A 190 -1.71 16.74 -9.48
N SER A 191 -0.77 16.81 -8.54
CA SER A 191 -0.87 17.78 -7.43
C SER A 191 -0.98 19.22 -7.92
N LYS A 192 -0.25 19.60 -8.98
CA LYS A 192 -0.35 20.93 -9.60
C LYS A 192 -1.70 21.20 -10.26
N LYS A 193 -2.40 20.15 -10.72
CA LYS A 193 -3.70 20.28 -11.40
C LYS A 193 -4.87 20.34 -10.43
N CYS A 194 -4.84 19.53 -9.36
CA CYS A 194 -5.99 19.30 -8.50
C CYS A 194 -5.86 19.88 -7.08
N MET A 195 -4.70 20.42 -6.71
CA MET A 195 -4.47 20.99 -5.37
C MET A 195 -4.21 22.47 -5.42
N HIS A 196 -4.66 23.19 -4.38
CA HIS A 196 -4.45 24.61 -4.21
C HIS A 196 -3.56 24.87 -2.99
N ASP A 197 -2.34 25.40 -3.22
CA ASP A 197 -1.33 25.71 -2.19
C ASP A 197 -1.18 24.59 -1.11
N PRO A 198 -0.84 23.34 -1.53
CA PRO A 198 -0.84 22.23 -0.60
C PRO A 198 0.28 22.31 0.43
N ILE A 199 -0.01 21.90 1.65
CA ILE A 199 1.02 21.58 2.66
C ILE A 199 1.77 20.35 2.17
N LYS A 200 3.10 20.47 2.03
CA LYS A 200 3.96 19.38 1.53
C LYS A 200 4.79 18.82 2.68
N ILE A 201 4.58 17.56 3.00
CA ILE A 201 5.43 16.80 3.92
C ILE A 201 6.13 15.77 3.05
N LEU A 202 7.37 16.07 2.67
CA LEU A 202 8.16 15.26 1.76
C LEU A 202 9.40 14.74 2.48
N LEU A 203 9.72 13.47 2.26
CA LEU A 203 10.97 12.88 2.71
C LEU A 203 12.12 13.26 1.78
N LYS A 204 13.31 13.44 2.31
CA LYS A 204 14.53 13.51 1.50
C LYS A 204 14.82 12.13 0.88
N ASN A 205 15.50 12.10 -0.26
CA ASN A 205 15.81 10.84 -0.97
C ASN A 205 16.52 9.82 -0.08
N ASN A 206 17.42 10.25 0.81
CA ASN A 206 18.11 9.40 1.76
C ASN A 206 17.23 8.93 2.94
N GLU A 207 16.08 9.55 3.18
CA GLU A 207 15.11 9.15 4.20
C GLU A 207 14.03 8.19 3.66
N ILE A 208 14.00 7.95 2.33
CA ILE A 208 13.11 6.97 1.68
C ILE A 208 13.62 5.54 1.90
N VAL A 209 14.91 5.41 2.24
CA VAL A 209 15.55 4.13 2.53
C VAL A 209 14.96 3.52 3.80
N VAL A 210 14.51 2.29 3.69
CA VAL A 210 13.93 1.55 4.81
C VAL A 210 15.09 1.08 5.69
N GLU A 211 15.46 1.90 6.69
CA GLU A 211 16.62 1.69 7.59
C GLU A 211 16.61 0.33 8.30
N LEU A 212 15.42 -0.28 8.42
CA LEU A 212 15.24 -1.57 9.08
C LEU A 212 15.36 -2.77 8.12
N ILE A 213 15.58 -2.54 6.81
CA ILE A 213 15.68 -3.61 5.82
C ILE A 213 17.11 -3.75 5.33
N SER A 214 17.73 -4.88 5.66
CA SER A 214 18.99 -5.28 5.05
C SER A 214 18.75 -5.73 3.62
N GLN A 215 19.44 -5.12 2.66
CA GLN A 215 19.19 -5.30 1.23
C GLN A 215 20.37 -6.00 0.58
N PHE A 216 20.08 -7.12 -0.07
CA PHE A 216 21.09 -7.94 -0.75
C PHE A 216 20.71 -8.20 -2.20
N TYR A 217 21.71 -8.41 -3.05
CA TYR A 217 21.50 -8.97 -4.37
C TYR A 217 22.28 -10.29 -4.53
N VAL A 218 21.77 -11.16 -5.39
CA VAL A 218 22.44 -12.37 -5.84
C VAL A 218 22.65 -12.23 -7.33
N ASP A 219 23.92 -12.36 -7.75
CA ASP A 219 24.26 -12.38 -9.17
C ASP A 219 23.86 -13.72 -9.79
N ILE A 220 23.01 -13.66 -10.80
CA ILE A 220 22.52 -14.82 -11.53
C ILE A 220 23.02 -14.74 -12.96
N GLU A 221 23.87 -15.67 -13.37
CA GLU A 221 24.44 -15.67 -14.71
C GLU A 221 23.35 -15.83 -15.80
N THR A 222 22.43 -16.76 -15.62
CA THR A 222 21.36 -17.07 -16.58
C THR A 222 20.01 -17.24 -15.90
N GLU A 223 18.91 -17.04 -16.66
CA GLU A 223 17.54 -17.19 -16.14
C GLU A 223 17.28 -18.58 -15.55
N ASP A 224 17.86 -19.63 -16.14
CA ASP A 224 17.65 -21.01 -15.72
C ASP A 224 18.21 -21.29 -14.33
N LEU A 225 19.26 -20.59 -13.92
CA LEU A 225 19.89 -20.75 -12.59
C LEU A 225 19.07 -20.11 -11.45
N LYS A 226 18.08 -19.28 -11.75
CA LYS A 226 17.26 -18.64 -10.71
C LYS A 226 16.53 -19.63 -9.83
N PHE A 227 16.02 -20.72 -10.44
CA PHE A 227 15.27 -21.72 -9.68
C PHE A 227 16.18 -22.49 -8.73
N ASP A 228 17.35 -22.93 -9.21
CA ASP A 228 18.32 -23.63 -8.37
C ASP A 228 18.83 -22.74 -7.24
N THR A 229 19.11 -21.46 -7.54
CA THR A 229 19.46 -20.47 -6.52
C THR A 229 18.35 -20.31 -5.47
N LEU A 230 17.07 -20.32 -5.88
CA LEU A 230 15.96 -20.26 -4.94
C LEU A 230 15.89 -21.50 -4.05
N LEU A 231 16.19 -22.69 -4.59
CA LEU A 231 16.28 -23.93 -3.81
C LEU A 231 17.42 -23.88 -2.77
N ASP A 232 18.58 -23.32 -3.14
CA ASP A 232 19.71 -23.14 -2.23
C ASP A 232 19.36 -22.18 -1.06
N LEU A 233 18.54 -21.16 -1.34
CA LEU A 233 18.03 -20.24 -0.32
C LEU A 233 16.97 -20.87 0.61
N TYR A 234 16.46 -22.04 0.27
CA TYR A 234 15.30 -22.63 0.96
C TYR A 234 15.49 -22.80 2.46
N ASN A 235 16.63 -23.23 2.92
CA ASN A 235 16.89 -23.44 4.35
C ASN A 235 16.72 -22.14 5.15
N ILE A 236 16.99 -21.01 4.53
CA ILE A 236 16.82 -19.68 5.11
C ILE A 236 15.35 -19.26 5.02
N ILE A 237 14.71 -19.49 3.87
CA ILE A 237 13.31 -19.11 3.59
C ILE A 237 12.35 -19.91 4.49
N SER A 238 12.62 -21.19 4.73
CA SER A 238 11.71 -22.10 5.45
C SER A 238 11.47 -21.71 6.92
N THR A 239 12.39 -20.96 7.52
CA THR A 239 12.27 -20.50 8.91
C THR A 239 11.53 -19.15 9.01
N SER A 240 11.42 -18.42 7.91
CA SER A 240 10.91 -17.06 7.85
C SER A 240 9.61 -16.96 7.06
N GLN A 241 8.72 -16.06 7.45
CA GLN A 241 7.58 -15.72 6.61
C GLN A 241 8.04 -14.84 5.45
N THR A 242 7.96 -15.37 4.25
CA THR A 242 8.62 -14.83 3.04
C THR A 242 7.61 -14.54 1.94
N ILE A 243 7.76 -13.38 1.28
CA ILE A 243 7.05 -13.07 0.03
C ILE A 243 8.05 -13.14 -1.13
N ILE A 244 7.69 -13.88 -2.17
CA ILE A 244 8.49 -14.00 -3.41
C ILE A 244 7.74 -13.29 -4.54
N PHE A 245 8.36 -12.28 -5.14
CA PHE A 245 7.80 -11.49 -6.22
C PHE A 245 8.30 -11.93 -7.60
N CYS A 246 7.35 -12.17 -8.50
CA CYS A 246 7.59 -12.36 -9.93
C CYS A 246 6.92 -11.23 -10.73
N ASN A 247 7.46 -10.93 -11.94
CA ASN A 247 6.91 -9.86 -12.77
C ASN A 247 5.64 -10.27 -13.53
N THR A 248 5.36 -11.57 -13.71
CA THR A 248 4.22 -12.06 -14.48
C THR A 248 3.49 -13.20 -13.76
N ILE A 249 2.18 -13.30 -14.00
CA ILE A 249 1.35 -14.41 -13.50
C ILE A 249 1.89 -15.75 -14.01
N ARG A 250 2.25 -15.84 -15.30
CA ARG A 250 2.79 -17.06 -15.89
C ARG A 250 4.04 -17.55 -15.16
N LYS A 251 4.92 -16.63 -14.72
CA LYS A 251 6.11 -16.98 -13.92
C LYS A 251 5.72 -17.49 -12.53
N VAL A 252 4.73 -16.87 -11.91
CA VAL A 252 4.18 -17.31 -10.59
C VAL A 252 3.63 -18.73 -10.70
N GLU A 253 2.80 -19.01 -11.71
CA GLU A 253 2.19 -20.34 -11.93
C GLU A 253 3.25 -21.40 -12.23
N TRP A 254 4.27 -21.06 -13.05
CA TRP A 254 5.38 -21.94 -13.32
C TRP A 254 6.20 -22.27 -12.06
N LEU A 255 6.51 -21.22 -11.27
CA LEU A 255 7.29 -21.39 -10.04
C LEU A 255 6.50 -22.19 -8.99
N GLU A 256 5.18 -21.98 -8.91
CA GLU A 256 4.29 -22.76 -8.05
C GLU A 256 4.38 -24.25 -8.36
N GLN A 257 4.25 -24.62 -9.65
CA GLN A 257 4.28 -26.02 -10.07
C GLN A 257 5.61 -26.68 -9.69
N ASN A 258 6.72 -26.02 -9.97
CA ASN A 258 8.06 -26.55 -9.67
C ASN A 258 8.34 -26.67 -8.17
N LEU A 259 7.95 -25.69 -7.37
CA LEU A 259 8.12 -25.73 -5.92
C LEU A 259 7.24 -26.79 -5.27
N LYS A 260 5.99 -26.97 -5.72
CA LYS A 260 5.11 -28.04 -5.25
C LYS A 260 5.65 -29.44 -5.56
N GLN A 261 6.26 -29.64 -6.74
CA GLN A 261 6.93 -30.89 -7.10
C GLN A 261 8.10 -31.22 -6.15
N ASN A 262 8.73 -30.21 -5.60
CA ASN A 262 9.79 -30.33 -4.60
C ASN A 262 9.25 -30.32 -3.13
N ASN A 263 7.94 -30.49 -2.95
CA ASN A 263 7.27 -30.55 -1.63
C ASN A 263 7.37 -29.27 -0.78
N PHE A 264 7.48 -28.09 -1.41
CA PHE A 264 7.49 -26.83 -0.67
C PHE A 264 6.06 -26.39 -0.28
N PRO A 265 5.82 -26.04 1.00
CA PRO A 265 4.54 -25.53 1.46
C PRO A 265 4.38 -24.07 1.08
N ILE A 266 3.93 -23.82 -0.14
CA ILE A 266 3.76 -22.48 -0.69
C ILE A 266 2.28 -22.15 -0.88
N THR A 267 1.99 -20.86 -0.90
CA THR A 267 0.69 -20.28 -1.27
C THR A 267 0.91 -19.27 -2.39
N VAL A 268 -0.08 -19.13 -3.25
CA VAL A 268 0.02 -18.26 -4.45
C VAL A 268 -1.13 -17.26 -4.46
N ILE A 269 -0.85 -16.03 -4.89
CA ILE A 269 -1.88 -15.03 -5.13
C ILE A 269 -1.56 -14.17 -6.36
N HIS A 270 -2.54 -14.01 -7.25
CA HIS A 270 -2.45 -13.18 -8.44
C HIS A 270 -3.83 -12.70 -8.92
N SER A 271 -3.86 -11.77 -9.87
CA SER A 271 -5.07 -11.07 -10.30
C SER A 271 -6.12 -11.95 -11.02
N ASN A 272 -5.74 -13.14 -11.54
CA ASN A 272 -6.67 -14.06 -12.19
C ASN A 272 -7.54 -14.83 -11.17
N MET A 273 -7.16 -14.85 -9.89
CA MET A 273 -7.96 -15.47 -8.82
C MET A 273 -9.19 -14.63 -8.51
N THR A 274 -10.27 -15.30 -8.09
CA THR A 274 -11.45 -14.61 -7.57
C THR A 274 -11.14 -13.88 -6.26
N GLN A 275 -11.96 -12.90 -5.87
CA GLN A 275 -11.73 -12.16 -4.64
C GLN A 275 -11.78 -13.09 -3.41
N GLY A 276 -12.75 -14.02 -3.36
CA GLY A 276 -12.87 -14.96 -2.24
C GLY A 276 -11.66 -15.89 -2.08
N GLU A 277 -11.08 -16.35 -3.18
CA GLU A 277 -9.82 -17.12 -3.15
C GLU A 277 -8.67 -16.28 -2.60
N ARG A 278 -8.53 -15.02 -3.07
CA ARG A 278 -7.48 -14.11 -2.59
C ARG A 278 -7.61 -13.80 -1.10
N ASP A 279 -8.83 -13.55 -0.63
CA ASP A 279 -9.11 -13.28 0.79
C ASP A 279 -8.75 -14.49 1.67
N THR A 280 -9.06 -15.69 1.20
CA THR A 280 -8.72 -16.96 1.87
C THR A 280 -7.21 -17.13 1.96
N VAL A 281 -6.49 -16.94 0.86
CA VAL A 281 -5.03 -17.04 0.79
C VAL A 281 -4.35 -16.04 1.73
N ILE A 282 -4.77 -14.77 1.70
CA ILE A 282 -4.21 -13.73 2.58
C ILE A 282 -4.44 -14.09 4.05
N LYS A 283 -5.64 -14.58 4.39
CA LYS A 283 -5.95 -15.01 5.75
C LYS A 283 -5.07 -16.18 6.19
N GLU A 284 -4.94 -17.21 5.36
CA GLU A 284 -4.12 -18.39 5.67
C GLU A 284 -2.64 -18.04 5.84
N PHE A 285 -2.11 -17.15 4.99
CA PHE A 285 -0.74 -16.66 5.12
C PHE A 285 -0.58 -15.81 6.39
N ARG A 286 -1.53 -14.94 6.71
CA ARG A 286 -1.53 -14.13 7.93
C ARG A 286 -1.62 -14.99 9.19
N ASP A 287 -2.40 -16.06 9.15
CA ASP A 287 -2.54 -17.04 10.25
C ASP A 287 -1.32 -17.97 10.38
N GLY A 288 -0.33 -17.86 9.50
CA GLY A 288 0.91 -18.66 9.53
C GLY A 288 0.75 -20.10 9.07
N LYS A 289 -0.36 -20.46 8.39
CA LYS A 289 -0.56 -21.81 7.84
C LYS A 289 0.44 -22.14 6.73
N THR A 290 0.86 -21.13 5.97
CA THR A 290 1.94 -21.20 4.99
C THR A 290 2.97 -20.13 5.29
N ARG A 291 4.24 -20.40 4.96
CA ARG A 291 5.33 -19.46 5.23
C ARG A 291 5.85 -18.74 3.97
N ILE A 292 5.53 -19.27 2.80
CA ILE A 292 5.99 -18.71 1.53
C ILE A 292 4.78 -18.32 0.70
N LEU A 293 4.74 -17.05 0.29
CA LEU A 293 3.71 -16.49 -0.57
C LEU A 293 4.33 -16.05 -1.89
N LEU A 294 3.92 -16.70 -2.99
CA LEU A 294 4.30 -16.29 -4.34
C LEU A 294 3.29 -15.29 -4.89
N THR A 295 3.76 -14.20 -5.48
CA THR A 295 2.87 -13.18 -6.02
C THR A 295 3.48 -12.37 -7.15
N THR A 296 2.63 -11.61 -7.82
CA THR A 296 3.04 -10.48 -8.66
C THR A 296 2.97 -9.17 -7.86
N ASP A 297 3.14 -8.03 -8.54
CA ASP A 297 3.01 -6.69 -7.92
C ASP A 297 1.62 -6.40 -7.34
N LEU A 298 0.64 -7.31 -7.48
CA LEU A 298 -0.66 -7.22 -6.81
C LEU A 298 -0.51 -7.01 -5.30
N LEU A 299 0.44 -7.68 -4.67
CA LEU A 299 0.72 -7.58 -3.22
C LEU A 299 1.86 -6.62 -2.86
N SER A 300 2.49 -5.99 -3.84
CA SER A 300 3.58 -5.05 -3.57
C SER A 300 3.10 -3.83 -2.79
N ARG A 301 1.79 -3.57 -2.77
CA ARG A 301 1.19 -2.37 -2.18
C ARG A 301 0.00 -2.71 -1.29
N GLY A 302 -0.14 -1.96 -0.21
CA GLY A 302 -1.34 -1.88 0.61
C GLY A 302 -1.65 -3.02 1.56
N ILE A 303 -1.08 -4.20 1.41
CA ILE A 303 -1.36 -5.31 2.32
C ILE A 303 -0.41 -5.27 3.50
N ASP A 304 -0.99 -5.24 4.69
CA ASP A 304 -0.28 -5.34 5.94
C ASP A 304 -0.27 -6.79 6.44
N ILE A 305 0.91 -7.39 6.42
CA ILE A 305 1.16 -8.71 6.99
C ILE A 305 2.31 -8.56 8.01
N PRO A 306 1.97 -8.44 9.30
CA PRO A 306 2.96 -8.08 10.33
C PRO A 306 4.12 -9.07 10.50
N GLN A 307 3.93 -10.32 10.04
CA GLN A 307 4.92 -11.38 10.23
C GLN A 307 5.97 -11.48 9.12
N VAL A 308 5.82 -10.73 8.01
CA VAL A 308 6.78 -10.82 6.91
C VAL A 308 8.11 -10.20 7.31
N ASN A 309 9.14 -11.02 7.34
CA ASN A 309 10.51 -10.62 7.64
C ASN A 309 11.47 -10.78 6.46
N MET A 310 11.03 -11.46 5.39
CA MET A 310 11.83 -11.60 4.18
C MET A 310 11.03 -11.31 2.90
N VAL A 311 11.66 -10.60 1.98
CA VAL A 311 11.17 -10.39 0.61
C VAL A 311 12.21 -10.89 -0.38
N ILE A 312 11.79 -11.68 -1.37
CA ILE A 312 12.64 -12.11 -2.47
C ILE A 312 12.06 -11.55 -3.77
N ASN A 313 12.84 -10.73 -4.46
CA ASN A 313 12.56 -10.37 -5.83
C ASN A 313 13.17 -11.45 -6.75
N TYR A 314 12.39 -12.47 -7.08
CA TYR A 314 12.77 -13.53 -8.02
C TYR A 314 13.02 -12.96 -9.43
N ASP A 315 12.17 -12.03 -9.84
CA ASP A 315 12.41 -11.17 -10.98
C ASP A 315 12.77 -9.76 -10.52
N LEU A 316 13.79 -9.16 -11.14
CA LEU A 316 14.16 -7.78 -10.90
C LEU A 316 12.93 -6.88 -11.13
N PRO A 317 12.54 -6.02 -10.17
CA PRO A 317 11.44 -5.09 -10.35
C PRO A 317 11.63 -4.20 -11.59
N PRO A 318 10.58 -3.89 -12.35
CA PRO A 318 10.70 -3.13 -13.60
C PRO A 318 11.17 -1.67 -13.40
N ASN A 319 10.99 -1.14 -12.21
CA ASN A 319 11.38 0.22 -11.85
C ASN A 319 11.69 0.34 -10.34
N LYS A 320 12.28 1.45 -9.96
CA LYS A 320 12.70 1.76 -8.58
C LYS A 320 11.53 1.92 -7.62
N GLU A 321 10.41 2.43 -8.08
CA GLU A 321 9.19 2.61 -7.29
C GLU A 321 8.63 1.25 -6.87
N THR A 322 8.49 0.33 -7.82
CA THR A 322 8.08 -1.07 -7.55
C THR A 322 9.03 -1.75 -6.57
N TYR A 323 10.34 -1.51 -6.70
CA TYR A 323 11.33 -2.05 -5.75
C TYR A 323 11.01 -1.65 -4.30
N ILE A 324 10.84 -0.35 -4.06
CA ILE A 324 10.52 0.18 -2.72
C ILE A 324 9.21 -0.42 -2.18
N HIS A 325 8.19 -0.54 -3.02
CA HIS A 325 6.91 -1.13 -2.63
C HIS A 325 7.03 -2.61 -2.27
N ARG A 326 7.83 -3.38 -3.01
CA ARG A 326 8.07 -4.80 -2.72
C ARG A 326 8.83 -4.98 -1.41
N ILE A 327 9.99 -4.35 -1.27
CA ILE A 327 10.81 -4.50 -0.06
C ILE A 327 10.12 -3.92 1.18
N GLY A 328 9.28 -2.89 1.02
CA GLY A 328 8.46 -2.32 2.11
C GLY A 328 7.38 -3.27 2.65
N ARG A 329 7.31 -4.54 2.18
CA ARG A 329 6.47 -5.58 2.81
C ARG A 329 7.12 -6.20 4.03
N CYS A 330 8.44 -6.20 4.14
CA CYS A 330 9.16 -6.59 5.35
C CYS A 330 9.68 -5.37 6.15
N GLY A 331 10.26 -5.58 7.33
CA GLY A 331 10.84 -4.49 8.14
C GLY A 331 9.79 -3.53 8.70
N ARG A 332 8.67 -4.04 9.24
CA ARG A 332 7.58 -3.22 9.78
C ARG A 332 7.53 -3.28 11.32
N PHE A 333 6.95 -2.24 11.92
CA PHE A 333 6.73 -2.17 13.37
C PHE A 333 8.01 -2.38 14.19
N ASP A 334 9.10 -1.68 13.85
CA ASP A 334 10.42 -1.75 14.49
C ASP A 334 11.11 -3.12 14.38
N LYS A 335 10.61 -4.03 13.53
CA LYS A 335 11.27 -5.30 13.22
C LYS A 335 12.22 -5.15 12.05
N LYS A 336 13.36 -5.79 12.14
CA LYS A 336 14.29 -5.91 11.02
C LYS A 336 13.70 -6.77 9.91
N GLY A 337 14.07 -6.49 8.67
CA GLY A 337 13.67 -7.24 7.49
C GLY A 337 14.85 -7.51 6.58
N VAL A 338 14.70 -8.51 5.72
CA VAL A 338 15.70 -8.85 4.70
C VAL A 338 15.05 -8.81 3.32
N ALA A 339 15.69 -8.14 2.38
CA ALA A 339 15.30 -8.13 0.98
C ALA A 339 16.42 -8.71 0.11
N ILE A 340 16.12 -9.74 -0.66
CA ILE A 340 17.05 -10.39 -1.59
C ILE A 340 16.54 -10.17 -3.01
N THR A 341 17.41 -9.69 -3.90
CA THR A 341 17.05 -9.43 -5.30
C THR A 341 17.95 -10.23 -6.23
N MET A 342 17.35 -11.08 -7.05
CA MET A 342 18.08 -11.81 -8.09
C MET A 342 18.30 -10.89 -9.30
N VAL A 343 19.55 -10.73 -9.71
CA VAL A 343 19.96 -9.80 -10.77
C VAL A 343 20.89 -10.53 -11.75
N LYS A 344 20.61 -10.40 -13.03
CA LYS A 344 21.50 -10.93 -14.08
C LYS A 344 22.57 -9.88 -14.39
N MET A 345 23.72 -9.96 -13.73
CA MET A 345 24.81 -8.98 -13.90
C MET A 345 25.53 -9.07 -15.24
N LEU A 346 25.19 -10.04 -16.08
CA LEU A 346 25.63 -10.12 -17.49
C LEU A 346 24.61 -9.47 -18.45
N ASP A 347 23.38 -9.20 -18.01
CA ASP A 347 22.35 -8.56 -18.82
C ASP A 347 22.37 -7.03 -18.64
N GLN A 348 22.67 -6.32 -19.72
CA GLN A 348 22.77 -4.86 -19.70
C GLN A 348 21.47 -4.16 -19.27
N SER A 349 20.30 -4.76 -19.54
CA SER A 349 19.00 -4.22 -19.11
C SER A 349 18.85 -4.30 -17.60
N ASP A 350 19.18 -5.44 -16.99
CA ASP A 350 19.13 -5.64 -15.55
C ASP A 350 20.13 -4.73 -14.83
N ILE A 351 21.38 -4.65 -15.32
CA ILE A 351 22.41 -3.74 -14.79
C ILE A 351 21.90 -2.29 -14.79
N LYS A 352 21.30 -1.83 -15.89
CA LYS A 352 20.82 -0.45 -16.02
C LYS A 352 19.68 -0.15 -15.01
N ILE A 353 18.75 -1.09 -14.84
CA ILE A 353 17.65 -0.97 -13.89
C ILE A 353 18.19 -0.99 -12.46
N PHE A 354 19.03 -1.98 -12.14
CA PHE A 354 19.61 -2.17 -10.80
C PHE A 354 20.49 -0.98 -10.38
N SER A 355 21.35 -0.49 -11.26
CA SER A 355 22.20 0.69 -11.02
C SER A 355 21.36 1.96 -10.76
N LYS A 356 20.26 2.13 -11.50
CA LYS A 356 19.33 3.25 -11.25
C LYS A 356 18.66 3.16 -9.88
N MET A 357 18.29 1.95 -9.44
CA MET A 357 17.70 1.76 -8.11
C MET A 357 18.72 2.13 -7.02
N LYS A 358 19.92 1.57 -7.09
CA LYS A 358 21.00 1.80 -6.13
C LYS A 358 21.38 3.27 -6.04
N HIS A 359 21.55 3.93 -7.18
CA HIS A 359 21.98 5.33 -7.23
C HIS A 359 20.90 6.32 -6.78
N PHE A 360 19.65 6.11 -7.22
CA PHE A 360 18.58 7.09 -7.00
C PHE A 360 18.21 7.26 -5.52
N TYR A 361 18.21 6.18 -4.77
CA TYR A 361 17.87 6.21 -3.34
C TYR A 361 19.10 6.21 -2.43
N GLY A 362 20.32 6.18 -2.98
CA GLY A 362 21.54 6.01 -2.17
C GLY A 362 21.52 4.72 -1.34
N MET A 363 20.89 3.65 -1.87
CA MET A 363 20.73 2.40 -1.14
C MET A 363 22.02 1.62 -1.06
N ASP A 364 22.30 1.09 0.11
CA ASP A 364 23.37 0.13 0.33
C ASP A 364 22.85 -1.30 0.05
N ILE A 365 22.75 -1.65 -1.25
CA ILE A 365 22.41 -3.00 -1.68
C ILE A 365 23.74 -3.75 -1.86
N GLN A 366 24.02 -4.67 -0.94
CA GLN A 366 25.26 -5.43 -0.92
C GLN A 366 25.09 -6.78 -1.63
N GLU A 367 26.19 -7.37 -2.08
CA GLU A 367 26.19 -8.75 -2.50
C GLU A 367 25.84 -9.65 -1.31
N MET A 368 25.04 -10.68 -1.56
CA MET A 368 24.56 -11.54 -0.51
C MET A 368 25.73 -12.30 0.14
N PRO A 369 25.96 -12.18 1.45
CA PRO A 369 26.99 -12.94 2.13
C PRO A 369 26.62 -14.44 2.21
N ALA A 370 27.61 -15.29 2.46
CA ALA A 370 27.40 -16.74 2.60
C ALA A 370 26.42 -17.13 3.72
N SER A 371 26.21 -16.29 4.73
CA SER A 371 25.19 -16.45 5.78
C SER A 371 24.50 -15.12 6.06
N ILE A 372 23.15 -15.13 6.07
CA ILE A 372 22.32 -13.97 6.40
C ILE A 372 21.61 -14.12 7.74
N ASP A 373 21.87 -15.16 8.51
CA ASP A 373 21.17 -15.45 9.79
C ASP A 373 21.23 -14.29 10.78
N LYS A 374 22.33 -13.53 10.79
CA LYS A 374 22.50 -12.36 11.68
C LYS A 374 21.60 -11.16 11.31
N TYR A 375 20.97 -11.19 10.16
CA TYR A 375 20.09 -10.10 9.68
C TYR A 375 18.59 -10.44 9.83
N LEU A 376 18.28 -11.71 10.08
CA LEU A 376 16.94 -12.22 10.39
C LEU A 376 16.69 -12.22 11.90
#